data_0743d6c2e46a90c61f3df17fa81ffa69
#
_entry.id   0743d6c2e46a90c61f3df17fa81ffa69
#
_cell.length_a   1.000
_cell.length_b   1.000
_cell.length_c   1.000
_cell.angle_alpha   90.00
_cell.angle_beta   90.00
_cell.angle_gamma   90.00
#
_symmetry.space_group_name_H-M   'P 1'
#
loop_
_entity.id
_entity.type
_entity.pdbx_description
1 polymer ?
#
loop_
_entity_poly.entity_id
_entity_poly.type
_entity_poly.pdbx_seq_one_letter_code
_entity_poly.pdbx_strand_id
1 'polypeptide(L)' 'MVLPAFCEHYHLTARESVILKEVLQGKDNQNIASSLQLAPGTVKTHVHNILKKTGTATHQELTQLFWRG' A
#
# COMPACT_ATOMS: atom_id res chain seq x y z
N MET A 1 -5.43 12.85 5.06
CA MET A 1 -6.09 12.56 3.76
C MET A 1 -6.89 11.29 3.88
N VAL A 2 -8.10 11.23 3.32
CA VAL A 2 -8.88 10.00 3.34
C VAL A 2 -8.43 9.05 2.23
N LEU A 3 -8.64 7.76 2.44
CA LEU A 3 -8.10 6.72 1.56
C LEU A 3 -8.51 6.86 0.08
N PRO A 4 -9.80 7.07 -0.27
CA PRO A 4 -10.16 7.20 -1.68
C PRO A 4 -9.47 8.39 -2.36
N ALA A 5 -9.36 9.53 -1.67
CA ALA A 5 -8.71 10.71 -2.23
C ALA A 5 -7.22 10.47 -2.43
N PHE A 6 -6.57 9.78 -1.49
CA PHE A 6 -5.16 9.43 -1.60
C PHE A 6 -4.91 8.53 -2.81
N CYS A 7 -5.73 7.50 -2.96
CA CYS A 7 -5.60 6.56 -4.09
C CYS A 7 -5.82 7.26 -5.42
N GLU A 8 -6.78 8.18 -5.49
CA GLU A 8 -7.03 8.94 -6.71
C GLU A 8 -5.85 9.86 -7.03
N HIS A 9 -5.34 10.56 -6.03
CA HIS A 9 -4.21 11.48 -6.20
C HIS A 9 -2.98 10.79 -6.76
N TYR A 10 -2.69 9.57 -6.30
CA TYR A 10 -1.50 8.83 -6.72
C TYR A 10 -1.80 7.79 -7.80
N HIS A 11 -3.01 7.77 -8.35
CA HIS A 11 -3.40 6.86 -9.43
C HIS A 11 -3.24 5.39 -9.04
N LEU A 12 -3.61 5.04 -7.82
CA LEU A 12 -3.55 3.66 -7.37
C LEU A 12 -4.72 2.86 -7.95
N THR A 13 -4.44 1.62 -8.35
CA THR A 13 -5.47 0.71 -8.84
C THR A 13 -6.34 0.23 -7.68
N ALA A 14 -7.47 -0.41 -8.00
CA ALA A 14 -8.34 -0.98 -6.98
C ALA A 14 -7.59 -1.99 -6.11
N ARG A 15 -6.77 -2.85 -6.72
CA ARG A 15 -5.98 -3.84 -5.97
C ARG A 15 -4.92 -3.16 -5.12
N GLU A 16 -4.26 -2.14 -5.63
CA GLU A 16 -3.27 -1.38 -4.87
C GLU A 16 -3.91 -0.69 -3.66
N SER A 17 -5.13 -0.19 -3.83
CA SER A 17 -5.88 0.42 -2.74
C SER A 17 -6.13 -0.58 -1.61
N VAL A 18 -6.50 -1.81 -1.94
CA VAL A 18 -6.70 -2.89 -0.95
C VAL A 18 -5.38 -3.18 -0.22
N ILE A 19 -4.27 -3.27 -0.95
CA ILE A 19 -2.95 -3.51 -0.36
C ILE A 19 -2.55 -2.35 0.55
N LEU A 20 -2.74 -1.11 0.12
CA LEU A 20 -2.42 0.07 0.92
C LEU A 20 -3.15 0.04 2.26
N LYS A 21 -4.42 -0.33 2.24
CA LYS A 21 -5.22 -0.42 3.46
C LYS A 21 -4.59 -1.36 4.49
N GLU A 22 -4.04 -2.49 4.01
CA GLU A 22 -3.36 -3.45 4.87
C GLU A 22 -2.02 -2.90 5.38
N VAL A 23 -1.29 -2.18 4.54
CA VAL A 23 -0.04 -1.52 4.96
C VAL A 23 -0.32 -0.51 6.07
N LEU A 24 -1.39 0.25 5.97
CA LEU A 24 -1.76 1.25 6.98
C LEU A 24 -2.14 0.61 8.31
N GLN A 25 -2.49 -0.66 8.32
CA GLN A 25 -2.75 -1.41 9.55
C GLN A 25 -1.47 -1.95 10.19
N GLY A 26 -0.30 -1.65 9.61
CA GLY A 26 0.98 -2.05 10.15
C GLY A 26 1.42 -3.46 9.78
N LYS A 27 0.77 -4.10 8.81
CA LYS A 27 1.11 -5.45 8.40
C LYS A 27 2.32 -5.45 7.47
N ASP A 28 3.19 -6.48 7.64
CA ASP A 28 4.26 -6.71 6.67
C ASP A 28 3.73 -7.47 5.44
N ASN A 29 4.59 -7.67 4.45
CA ASN A 29 4.16 -8.28 3.19
C ASN A 29 3.64 -9.70 3.38
N GLN A 30 4.24 -10.49 4.29
CA GLN A 30 3.80 -11.85 4.57
C GLN A 30 2.40 -11.87 5.19
N ASN A 31 2.15 -10.98 6.14
CA ASN A 31 0.85 -10.88 6.79
C ASN A 31 -0.21 -10.40 5.83
N ILE A 32 0.13 -9.46 4.94
CA ILE A 32 -0.79 -9.00 3.90
C ILE A 32 -1.14 -10.15 2.96
N ALA A 33 -0.14 -10.90 2.52
CA ALA A 33 -0.35 -12.05 1.64
C ALA A 33 -1.28 -13.07 2.29
N SER A 34 -1.06 -13.37 3.55
CA SER A 34 -1.89 -14.30 4.30
C SER A 34 -3.33 -13.79 4.43
N SER A 35 -3.49 -12.51 4.81
CA SER A 35 -4.81 -11.90 4.97
C SER A 35 -5.63 -11.91 3.68
N LEU A 36 -4.99 -11.64 2.56
CA LEU A 36 -5.66 -11.49 1.28
C LEU A 36 -5.62 -12.76 0.43
N GLN A 37 -5.02 -13.83 0.97
CA GLN A 37 -4.86 -15.11 0.26
C GLN A 37 -4.15 -14.94 -1.07
N LEU A 38 -3.07 -14.16 -1.06
CA LEU A 38 -2.23 -13.90 -2.23
C LEU A 38 -0.85 -14.48 -2.01
N ALA A 39 -0.13 -14.75 -3.10
CA ALA A 39 1.27 -15.15 -3.01
C ALA A 39 2.10 -13.96 -2.49
N PRO A 40 3.12 -14.20 -1.65
CA PRO A 40 3.97 -13.11 -1.14
C PRO A 40 4.62 -12.29 -2.25
N GLY A 41 5.03 -12.93 -3.36
CA GLY A 41 5.59 -12.22 -4.50
C GLY A 41 4.61 -11.26 -5.17
N THR A 42 3.33 -11.62 -5.20
CA THR A 42 2.28 -10.74 -5.72
C THR A 42 2.12 -9.51 -4.85
N VAL A 43 2.10 -9.69 -3.52
CA VAL A 43 2.02 -8.57 -2.59
C VAL A 43 3.24 -7.66 -2.74
N LYS A 44 4.43 -8.24 -2.82
CA LYS A 44 5.67 -7.48 -2.99
C LYS A 44 5.62 -6.60 -4.23
N THR A 45 5.12 -7.14 -5.34
CA THR A 45 4.99 -6.39 -6.59
C THR A 45 4.01 -5.23 -6.43
N HIS A 46 2.85 -5.48 -5.81
CA HIS A 46 1.88 -4.40 -5.58
C HIS A 46 2.43 -3.32 -4.66
N VAL A 47 3.10 -3.70 -3.58
CA VAL A 47 3.72 -2.74 -2.66
C VAL A 47 4.77 -1.92 -3.38
N HIS A 48 5.62 -2.57 -4.17
CA HIS A 48 6.66 -1.89 -4.95
C HIS A 48 6.04 -0.82 -5.86
N ASN A 49 4.96 -1.15 -6.54
CA ASN A 49 4.28 -0.21 -7.43
C ASN A 49 3.67 0.96 -6.66
N ILE A 50 3.09 0.70 -5.48
CA ILE A 50 2.56 1.77 -4.63
C ILE A 50 3.66 2.71 -4.18
N LEU A 51 4.78 2.17 -3.70
CA LEU A 51 5.91 2.97 -3.25
C LEU A 51 6.43 3.84 -4.38
N LYS A 52 6.53 3.28 -5.57
CA LYS A 52 7.00 3.99 -6.75
C LYS A 52 6.06 5.14 -7.11
N LYS A 53 4.75 4.89 -7.10
CA LYS A 53 3.73 5.89 -7.45
C LYS A 53 3.67 7.03 -6.42
N THR A 54 3.95 6.72 -5.17
CA THR A 54 3.88 7.71 -4.08
C THR A 54 5.22 8.38 -3.78
N GLY A 55 6.30 7.92 -4.41
CA GLY A 55 7.63 8.48 -4.18
C GLY A 55 8.19 8.13 -2.82
N THR A 56 7.77 7.01 -2.24
CA THR A 56 8.28 6.54 -0.95
C THR A 56 9.12 5.29 -1.15
N ALA A 57 9.91 4.92 -0.13
CA ALA A 57 10.83 3.79 -0.22
C ALA A 57 10.46 2.62 0.69
N THR A 58 9.66 2.86 1.73
CA THR A 58 9.33 1.84 2.73
C THR A 58 7.87 1.92 3.13
N HIS A 59 7.35 0.83 3.75
CA HIS A 59 6.01 0.83 4.35
C HIS A 59 5.85 1.98 5.33
N GLN A 60 6.88 2.23 6.13
CA GLN A 60 6.83 3.28 7.14
C GLN A 60 6.69 4.65 6.50
N GLU A 61 7.48 4.92 5.47
CA GLU A 61 7.40 6.20 4.74
C GLU A 61 6.03 6.37 4.10
N LEU A 62 5.49 5.31 3.51
CA LEU A 62 4.18 5.33 2.89
C LEU A 62 3.09 5.66 3.93
N THR A 63 3.15 5.01 5.08
CA THR A 63 2.21 5.26 6.17
C THR A 63 2.30 6.70 6.65
N GLN A 64 3.51 7.21 6.83
CA GLN A 64 3.73 8.60 7.24
C GLN A 64 3.18 9.57 6.20
N LEU A 65 3.41 9.30 4.92
CA LEU A 65 2.89 10.15 3.86
C LEU A 65 1.36 10.22 3.91
N PHE A 66 0.71 9.07 4.10
CA PHE A 66 -0.75 9.02 4.16
C PHE A 66 -1.28 9.85 5.33
N TRP A 67 -0.74 9.64 6.52
CA TRP A 67 -1.24 10.30 7.74
C TRP A 67 -0.87 11.78 7.80
N ARG A 68 0.21 12.18 7.16
CA ARG A 68 0.64 13.56 7.10
C ARG A 68 -0.20 14.38 6.11
N GLY A 69 -0.58 13.75 5.04
CA GLY A 69 -1.39 14.39 4.00
C GLY A 69 -2.83 14.57 4.40
#